data_960f271ca528e3b65c4990f8e02d8b80
#
_entry.id   960f271ca528e3b65c4990f8e02d8b80
#
_cell.length_a   1.000
_cell.length_b   1.000
_cell.length_c   1.000
_cell.angle_alpha   90.00
_cell.angle_beta   90.00
_cell.angle_gamma   90.00
#
_symmetry.space_group_name_H-M   'P 1'
#
loop_
_entity.id
_entity.type
_entity.pdbx_description
1 polymer ?
#
loop_
_entity_poly.entity_id
_entity_poly.type
_entity_poly.pdbx_seq_one_letter_code
_entity_poly.pdbx_strand_id
1 'polypeptide(L)'
;MRPVAPRVHLSEQVPAEIEQKLEGDFELVGSPVGADGIVAMLTVQVDDDYLEAAGPQLRIVANYAVGVNNIDLDAARRRGIVISNTPDVLTGATAEIAVTLMLSLLRRVTEGDRFVRRREQWQFSLEFMLGERLAGKTVLIVGSGRIGRETARLVEAFGADVLFAGRGDDLDLLLGQADIVSLHVPLTGETRHLIDARRLQLMKKTAVLINTARGPVVDEAALAAALQDGTIAGAGLDVYEREPEVTEVLLEFENVVLAPHLGSATRDTRVAMGMLCVDALRAVLLDGRTPPNAVIATSPGYTSSAGLRRSCWGK
;
A
#
# COMPACT_ATOMS: atom_id res chain seq x y z
N MET A 1 2.32 42.03 -16.28
CA MET A 1 1.28 40.98 -16.23
C MET A 1 1.71 39.98 -15.19
N ARG A 2 0.86 39.62 -14.24
CA ARG A 2 1.16 38.44 -13.38
C ARG A 2 1.21 37.21 -14.31
N PRO A 3 2.19 36.33 -14.18
CA PRO A 3 2.17 35.09 -14.93
C PRO A 3 0.87 34.34 -14.61
N VAL A 4 0.28 33.71 -15.62
CA VAL A 4 -0.92 32.87 -15.44
C VAL A 4 -0.53 31.73 -14.52
N ALA A 5 -1.30 31.50 -13.46
CA ALA A 5 -1.04 30.41 -12.55
C ALA A 5 -1.16 29.06 -13.30
N PRO A 6 -0.25 28.12 -13.08
CA PRO A 6 -0.36 26.78 -13.68
C PRO A 6 -1.66 26.10 -13.24
N ARG A 7 -2.25 25.30 -14.13
CA ARG A 7 -3.52 24.60 -13.92
C ARG A 7 -3.26 23.22 -13.33
N VAL A 8 -3.89 22.91 -12.20
CA VAL A 8 -3.72 21.62 -11.51
C VAL A 8 -5.07 20.94 -11.34
N HIS A 9 -5.15 19.67 -11.77
CA HIS A 9 -6.30 18.81 -11.56
C HIS A 9 -6.10 17.91 -10.34
N LEU A 10 -7.14 17.84 -9.50
CA LEU A 10 -7.26 16.87 -8.42
C LEU A 10 -8.18 15.75 -8.89
N SER A 11 -7.69 14.53 -8.94
CA SER A 11 -8.51 13.38 -9.38
C SER A 11 -9.60 13.00 -8.38
N GLU A 12 -9.41 13.35 -7.11
CA GLU A 12 -10.35 13.16 -6.01
C GLU A 12 -10.17 14.24 -4.94
N GLN A 13 -11.08 14.30 -3.98
CA GLN A 13 -11.01 15.23 -2.86
C GLN A 13 -9.78 14.93 -1.97
N VAL A 14 -9.08 15.99 -1.61
CA VAL A 14 -7.92 15.95 -0.70
C VAL A 14 -8.27 16.64 0.64
N PRO A 15 -7.46 16.46 1.71
CA PRO A 15 -7.63 17.24 2.94
C PRO A 15 -7.66 18.75 2.66
N ALA A 16 -8.55 19.48 3.33
CA ALA A 16 -8.76 20.92 3.10
C ALA A 16 -7.47 21.74 3.22
N GLU A 17 -6.56 21.35 4.12
CA GLU A 17 -5.26 22.01 4.29
C GLU A 17 -4.40 21.90 3.02
N ILE A 18 -4.52 20.78 2.29
CA ILE A 18 -3.80 20.56 1.03
C ILE A 18 -4.43 21.35 -0.10
N GLU A 19 -5.76 21.33 -0.20
CA GLU A 19 -6.49 22.09 -1.18
C GLU A 19 -6.17 23.59 -1.08
N GLN A 20 -6.23 24.18 0.13
CA GLN A 20 -5.84 25.57 0.39
C GLN A 20 -4.38 25.89 -0.02
N LYS A 21 -3.46 24.94 0.17
CA LYS A 21 -2.06 25.11 -0.25
C LYS A 21 -1.94 25.14 -1.77
N LEU A 22 -2.71 24.28 -2.46
CA LEU A 22 -2.72 24.24 -3.92
C LEU A 22 -3.37 25.50 -4.51
N GLU A 23 -4.50 25.96 -3.99
CA GLU A 23 -5.19 27.17 -4.42
C GLU A 23 -4.32 28.44 -4.27
N GLY A 24 -3.40 28.44 -3.30
CA GLY A 24 -2.46 29.55 -3.09
C GLY A 24 -1.45 29.73 -4.24
N ASP A 25 -1.14 28.67 -4.97
CA ASP A 25 -0.08 28.62 -5.99
C ASP A 25 -0.60 28.32 -7.40
N PHE A 26 -1.75 27.66 -7.52
CA PHE A 26 -2.26 27.06 -8.76
C PHE A 26 -3.73 27.43 -9.01
N GLU A 27 -4.14 27.35 -10.26
CA GLU A 27 -5.55 27.32 -10.65
C GLU A 27 -6.05 25.87 -10.59
N LEU A 28 -6.95 25.55 -9.62
CA LEU A 28 -7.55 24.22 -9.56
C LEU A 28 -8.62 24.07 -10.65
N VAL A 29 -8.53 22.96 -11.40
CA VAL A 29 -9.42 22.69 -12.54
C VAL A 29 -10.16 21.35 -12.37
N GLY A 30 -11.41 21.29 -12.82
CA GLY A 30 -12.28 20.12 -12.67
C GLY A 30 -11.98 18.96 -13.64
N SER A 31 -11.04 19.13 -14.57
CA SER A 31 -10.71 18.12 -15.58
C SER A 31 -9.20 18.01 -15.75
N PRO A 32 -8.65 16.80 -16.01
CA PRO A 32 -7.26 16.64 -16.36
C PRO A 32 -6.90 17.27 -17.72
N VAL A 33 -7.90 17.47 -18.60
CA VAL A 33 -7.71 18.04 -19.94
C VAL A 33 -7.25 19.49 -19.83
N GLY A 34 -6.07 19.77 -20.35
CA GLY A 34 -5.47 21.11 -20.31
C GLY A 34 -4.81 21.46 -18.98
N ALA A 35 -4.63 20.52 -18.05
CA ALA A 35 -3.90 20.73 -16.82
C ALA A 35 -2.38 20.66 -17.07
N ASP A 36 -1.61 21.51 -16.37
CA ASP A 36 -0.15 21.49 -16.34
C ASP A 36 0.39 20.44 -15.35
N GLY A 37 -0.42 20.14 -14.32
CA GLY A 37 -0.11 19.13 -13.30
C GLY A 37 -1.38 18.40 -12.84
N ILE A 38 -1.19 17.17 -12.37
CA ILE A 38 -2.27 16.33 -11.84
C ILE A 38 -1.84 15.79 -10.49
N VAL A 39 -2.72 15.84 -9.49
CA VAL A 39 -2.64 15.04 -8.27
C VAL A 39 -3.49 13.79 -8.51
N ALA A 40 -2.86 12.64 -8.68
CA ALA A 40 -3.54 11.39 -8.97
C ALA A 40 -3.65 10.51 -7.70
N MET A 41 -4.86 10.03 -7.41
CA MET A 41 -5.07 8.99 -6.40
C MET A 41 -4.78 7.61 -7.00
N LEU A 42 -4.49 6.64 -6.15
CA LEU A 42 -4.17 5.26 -6.57
C LEU A 42 -5.35 4.54 -7.27
N THR A 43 -6.57 5.04 -7.11
CA THR A 43 -7.81 4.58 -7.75
C THR A 43 -7.89 4.95 -9.24
N VAL A 44 -7.12 5.96 -9.66
CA VAL A 44 -7.10 6.44 -11.04
C VAL A 44 -6.01 5.73 -11.83
N GLN A 45 -6.41 5.06 -12.92
CA GLN A 45 -5.46 4.50 -13.88
C GLN A 45 -4.93 5.62 -14.78
N VAL A 46 -3.64 5.91 -14.66
CA VAL A 46 -2.93 6.91 -15.46
C VAL A 46 -2.16 6.15 -16.55
N ASP A 47 -2.90 5.68 -17.54
CA ASP A 47 -2.36 5.00 -18.73
C ASP A 47 -2.01 6.00 -19.86
N ASP A 48 -1.60 5.47 -21.01
CA ASP A 48 -1.20 6.29 -22.15
C ASP A 48 -2.37 7.12 -22.68
N ASP A 49 -3.60 6.56 -22.72
CA ASP A 49 -4.81 7.25 -23.16
C ASP A 49 -5.18 8.41 -22.22
N TYR A 50 -5.07 8.20 -20.90
CA TYR A 50 -5.29 9.24 -19.91
C TYR A 50 -4.29 10.39 -20.06
N LEU A 51 -3.01 10.07 -20.25
CA LEU A 51 -1.94 11.07 -20.44
C LEU A 51 -2.11 11.82 -21.76
N GLU A 52 -2.56 11.13 -22.81
CA GLU A 52 -2.89 11.77 -24.11
C GLU A 52 -4.06 12.73 -23.98
N ALA A 53 -5.13 12.31 -23.34
CA ALA A 53 -6.32 13.13 -23.12
C ALA A 53 -6.02 14.37 -22.27
N ALA A 54 -5.11 14.28 -21.29
CA ALA A 54 -4.68 15.44 -20.50
C ALA A 54 -4.03 16.52 -21.36
N GLY A 55 -3.28 16.13 -22.39
CA GLY A 55 -2.73 17.02 -23.41
C GLY A 55 -1.23 17.30 -23.25
N PRO A 56 -0.61 17.95 -24.26
CA PRO A 56 0.84 18.11 -24.36
C PRO A 56 1.45 19.10 -23.34
N GLN A 57 0.65 19.90 -22.66
CA GLN A 57 1.10 20.84 -21.63
C GLN A 57 1.33 20.16 -20.28
N LEU A 58 0.87 18.90 -20.07
CA LEU A 58 1.04 18.17 -18.81
C LEU A 58 2.53 17.91 -18.53
N ARG A 59 3.02 18.36 -17.39
CA ARG A 59 4.43 18.29 -16.99
C ARG A 59 4.67 17.31 -15.83
N ILE A 60 3.69 17.13 -14.96
CA ILE A 60 3.82 16.31 -13.76
C ILE A 60 2.52 15.60 -13.38
N VAL A 61 2.64 14.33 -12.98
CA VAL A 61 1.62 13.62 -12.19
C VAL A 61 2.22 13.36 -10.81
N ALA A 62 1.68 14.02 -9.81
CA ALA A 62 2.00 13.81 -8.40
C ALA A 62 1.09 12.72 -7.84
N ASN A 63 1.61 11.48 -7.72
CA ASN A 63 0.85 10.34 -7.26
C ASN A 63 0.72 10.37 -5.73
N TYR A 64 -0.50 10.44 -5.22
CA TYR A 64 -0.81 10.51 -3.78
C TYR A 64 -0.73 9.13 -3.13
N ALA A 65 0.33 8.40 -3.42
CA ALA A 65 0.63 7.05 -2.93
C ALA A 65 2.12 6.76 -3.01
N VAL A 66 2.61 5.72 -2.31
CA VAL A 66 3.99 5.22 -2.48
C VAL A 66 4.10 4.33 -3.73
N GLY A 67 3.16 3.41 -3.91
CA GLY A 67 3.13 2.55 -5.09
C GLY A 67 2.67 3.32 -6.33
N VAL A 68 3.21 2.96 -7.49
CA VAL A 68 2.92 3.60 -8.79
C VAL A 68 2.33 2.61 -9.79
N ASN A 69 1.69 1.55 -9.30
CA ASN A 69 1.11 0.50 -10.14
C ASN A 69 -0.07 0.98 -10.99
N ASN A 70 -0.67 2.09 -10.62
CA ASN A 70 -1.74 2.77 -11.34
C ASN A 70 -1.23 3.69 -12.45
N ILE A 71 0.09 3.78 -12.70
CA ILE A 71 0.68 4.70 -13.67
C ILE A 71 1.50 3.93 -14.70
N ASP A 72 1.23 4.16 -15.99
CA ASP A 72 2.11 3.72 -17.08
C ASP A 72 3.38 4.60 -17.10
N LEU A 73 4.42 4.08 -16.43
CA LEU A 73 5.69 4.78 -16.32
C LEU A 73 6.41 4.93 -17.67
N ASP A 74 6.19 4.01 -18.61
CA ASP A 74 6.83 4.07 -19.92
C ASP A 74 6.13 5.10 -20.82
N ALA A 75 4.80 5.20 -20.77
CA ALA A 75 4.06 6.27 -21.42
C ALA A 75 4.47 7.66 -20.88
N ALA A 76 4.58 7.80 -19.56
CA ALA A 76 5.04 9.04 -18.93
C ALA A 76 6.46 9.43 -19.40
N ARG A 77 7.39 8.47 -19.50
CA ARG A 77 8.75 8.70 -20.04
C ARG A 77 8.73 9.18 -21.49
N ARG A 78 7.96 8.50 -22.36
CA ARG A 78 7.84 8.88 -23.78
C ARG A 78 7.33 10.31 -23.94
N ARG A 79 6.44 10.74 -23.06
CA ARG A 79 5.82 12.07 -23.09
C ARG A 79 6.60 13.14 -22.33
N GLY A 80 7.69 12.77 -21.66
CA GLY A 80 8.47 13.72 -20.86
C GLY A 80 7.77 14.22 -19.60
N ILE A 81 6.85 13.42 -19.03
CA ILE A 81 6.07 13.77 -17.84
C ILE A 81 6.80 13.27 -16.60
N VAL A 82 6.97 14.14 -15.61
CA VAL A 82 7.52 13.78 -14.30
C VAL A 82 6.48 13.00 -13.49
N ILE A 83 6.87 11.89 -12.91
CA ILE A 83 6.05 11.14 -11.96
C ILE A 83 6.71 11.25 -10.58
N SER A 84 5.97 11.75 -9.59
CA SER A 84 6.38 11.73 -8.18
C SER A 84 5.46 10.85 -7.34
N ASN A 85 5.93 10.40 -6.18
CA ASN A 85 5.17 9.61 -5.23
C ASN A 85 5.36 10.17 -3.80
N THR A 86 4.77 9.53 -2.78
CA THR A 86 4.80 10.00 -1.39
C THR A 86 5.55 9.03 -0.48
N PRO A 87 6.89 8.89 -0.62
CA PRO A 87 7.69 7.97 0.17
C PRO A 87 7.82 8.44 1.63
N ASP A 88 8.17 7.50 2.51
CA ASP A 88 8.52 7.68 3.92
C ASP A 88 7.36 8.02 4.86
N VAL A 89 6.56 9.01 4.55
CA VAL A 89 5.55 9.61 5.45
C VAL A 89 4.44 8.65 5.91
N LEU A 90 4.17 7.56 5.16
CA LEU A 90 3.13 6.58 5.52
C LEU A 90 3.70 5.29 6.14
N THR A 91 5.03 5.20 6.32
CA THR A 91 5.69 3.98 6.77
C THR A 91 5.15 3.48 8.12
N GLY A 92 5.06 4.36 9.11
CA GLY A 92 4.56 4.03 10.45
C GLY A 92 3.09 3.60 10.42
N ALA A 93 2.23 4.41 9.79
CA ALA A 93 0.79 4.13 9.72
C ALA A 93 0.49 2.77 9.05
N THR A 94 1.18 2.45 7.95
CA THR A 94 0.99 1.16 7.26
C THR A 94 1.50 -0.01 8.11
N ALA A 95 2.63 0.16 8.82
CA ALA A 95 3.14 -0.85 9.74
C ALA A 95 2.16 -1.09 10.92
N GLU A 96 1.55 -0.03 11.44
CA GLU A 96 0.53 -0.12 12.50
C GLU A 96 -0.71 -0.92 12.05
N ILE A 97 -1.18 -0.73 10.80
CA ILE A 97 -2.28 -1.54 10.25
C ILE A 97 -1.87 -3.01 10.15
N ALA A 98 -0.67 -3.33 9.69
CA ALA A 98 -0.20 -4.72 9.63
C ALA A 98 -0.23 -5.38 11.03
N VAL A 99 0.28 -4.70 12.06
CA VAL A 99 0.26 -5.18 13.44
C VAL A 99 -1.17 -5.25 13.99
N THR A 100 -2.02 -4.29 13.65
CA THR A 100 -3.44 -4.28 14.05
C THR A 100 -4.18 -5.51 13.49
N LEU A 101 -3.96 -5.84 12.23
CA LEU A 101 -4.53 -7.05 11.60
C LEU A 101 -4.03 -8.33 12.29
N MET A 102 -2.71 -8.42 12.58
CA MET A 102 -2.14 -9.55 13.33
C MET A 102 -2.80 -9.72 14.69
N LEU A 103 -2.86 -8.65 15.49
CA LEU A 103 -3.45 -8.68 16.82
C LEU A 103 -4.96 -8.95 16.79
N SER A 104 -5.66 -8.39 15.81
CA SER A 104 -7.10 -8.61 15.63
C SER A 104 -7.42 -10.08 15.34
N LEU A 105 -6.61 -10.74 14.52
CA LEU A 105 -6.73 -12.17 14.25
C LEU A 105 -6.38 -13.00 15.47
N LEU A 106 -5.16 -12.85 16.00
CA LEU A 106 -4.67 -13.64 17.12
C LEU A 106 -5.55 -13.53 18.36
N ARG A 107 -6.11 -12.34 18.63
CA ARG A 107 -6.95 -12.10 19.80
C ARG A 107 -8.45 -12.17 19.48
N ARG A 108 -8.83 -12.53 18.24
CA ARG A 108 -10.22 -12.69 17.76
C ARG A 108 -11.06 -11.43 18.00
N VAL A 109 -10.45 -10.24 17.91
CA VAL A 109 -11.12 -8.98 18.30
C VAL A 109 -12.30 -8.65 17.39
N THR A 110 -12.11 -8.76 16.07
CA THR A 110 -13.18 -8.47 15.09
C THR A 110 -14.28 -9.52 15.11
N GLU A 111 -13.95 -10.78 15.36
CA GLU A 111 -14.93 -11.85 15.57
C GLU A 111 -15.75 -11.58 16.84
N GLY A 112 -15.09 -11.19 17.94
CA GLY A 112 -15.76 -10.81 19.18
C GLY A 112 -16.66 -9.59 19.02
N ASP A 113 -16.24 -8.57 18.23
CA ASP A 113 -17.10 -7.42 17.91
C ASP A 113 -18.35 -7.85 17.14
N ARG A 114 -18.19 -8.68 16.10
CA ARG A 114 -19.33 -9.22 15.34
C ARG A 114 -20.27 -10.04 16.23
N PHE A 115 -19.72 -10.89 17.08
CA PHE A 115 -20.47 -11.71 18.03
C PHE A 115 -21.35 -10.84 18.96
N VAL A 116 -20.78 -9.81 19.59
CA VAL A 116 -21.51 -8.89 20.47
C VAL A 116 -22.60 -8.11 19.70
N ARG A 117 -22.29 -7.61 18.49
CA ARG A 117 -23.25 -6.86 17.64
C ARG A 117 -24.42 -7.71 17.17
N ARG A 118 -24.21 -9.02 16.95
CA ARG A 118 -25.28 -9.98 16.64
C ARG A 118 -26.18 -10.30 17.86
N ARG A 119 -25.84 -9.76 19.05
CA ARG A 119 -26.55 -9.98 20.30
C ARG A 119 -26.63 -11.45 20.69
N GLU A 120 -25.65 -12.24 20.34
CA GLU A 120 -25.53 -13.63 20.73
C GLU A 120 -25.38 -13.73 22.27
N GLN A 121 -26.08 -14.67 22.87
CA GLN A 121 -25.98 -14.87 24.32
C GLN A 121 -24.65 -15.58 24.63
N TRP A 122 -23.97 -15.10 25.66
CA TRP A 122 -22.73 -15.69 26.12
C TRP A 122 -22.62 -15.68 27.63
N GLN A 123 -21.86 -16.62 28.13
CA GLN A 123 -21.47 -16.65 29.54
C GLN A 123 -19.94 -16.67 29.59
N PHE A 124 -19.38 -15.96 30.54
CA PHE A 124 -17.92 -16.01 30.76
C PHE A 124 -17.52 -17.44 31.11
N SER A 125 -16.55 -17.98 30.37
CA SER A 125 -15.85 -19.21 30.69
C SER A 125 -14.40 -19.09 30.37
N LEU A 126 -13.55 -19.95 31.00
CA LEU A 126 -12.11 -19.90 30.79
C LEU A 126 -11.68 -20.33 29.37
N GLU A 127 -12.58 -21.00 28.65
CA GLU A 127 -12.33 -21.50 27.28
C GLU A 127 -13.08 -20.69 26.20
N PHE A 128 -13.85 -19.67 26.61
CA PHE A 128 -14.63 -18.89 25.65
C PHE A 128 -13.73 -17.98 24.81
N MET A 129 -13.80 -18.13 23.50
CA MET A 129 -13.08 -17.32 22.48
C MET A 129 -11.58 -17.19 22.76
N LEU A 130 -10.92 -18.28 23.16
CA LEU A 130 -9.47 -18.29 23.36
C LEU A 130 -8.75 -17.87 22.07
N GLY A 131 -7.85 -16.94 22.23
CA GLY A 131 -6.91 -16.51 21.19
C GLY A 131 -5.46 -16.79 21.59
N GLU A 132 -4.54 -16.27 20.82
CA GLU A 132 -3.11 -16.45 21.02
C GLU A 132 -2.40 -15.12 21.28
N ARG A 133 -1.21 -15.20 21.89
CA ARG A 133 -0.32 -14.04 22.05
C ARG A 133 0.57 -13.89 20.84
N LEU A 134 0.96 -12.65 20.51
CA LEU A 134 1.99 -12.38 19.50
C LEU A 134 3.39 -12.73 20.04
N ALA A 135 3.63 -12.55 21.33
CA ALA A 135 4.92 -12.89 21.96
C ALA A 135 5.26 -14.37 21.76
N GLY A 136 6.49 -14.65 21.35
CA GLY A 136 7.00 -15.98 21.06
C GLY A 136 6.56 -16.58 19.72
N LYS A 137 5.85 -15.83 18.89
CA LYS A 137 5.52 -16.18 17.49
C LYS A 137 6.68 -15.82 16.57
N THR A 138 6.89 -16.61 15.54
CA THR A 138 7.78 -16.29 14.43
C THR A 138 7.02 -15.55 13.35
N VAL A 139 7.39 -14.27 13.11
CA VAL A 139 6.81 -13.41 12.07
C VAL A 139 7.75 -13.34 10.88
N LEU A 140 7.32 -13.82 9.73
CA LEU A 140 8.04 -13.68 8.47
C LEU A 140 7.63 -12.40 7.76
N ILE A 141 8.56 -11.47 7.62
CA ILE A 141 8.42 -10.23 6.88
C ILE A 141 8.89 -10.47 5.43
N VAL A 142 7.94 -10.56 4.51
CA VAL A 142 8.24 -10.72 3.07
C VAL A 142 8.39 -9.33 2.45
N GLY A 143 9.63 -8.94 2.21
CA GLY A 143 10.00 -7.59 1.76
C GLY A 143 10.58 -6.73 2.88
N SER A 144 11.92 -6.58 2.90
CA SER A 144 12.67 -5.82 3.91
C SER A 144 12.80 -4.32 3.60
N GLY A 145 11.78 -3.74 2.93
CA GLY A 145 11.65 -2.30 2.70
C GLY A 145 11.35 -1.51 3.98
N ARG A 146 11.10 -0.19 3.85
CA ARG A 146 10.82 0.69 5.00
C ARG A 146 9.65 0.19 5.86
N ILE A 147 8.52 -0.15 5.23
CA ILE A 147 7.32 -0.64 5.93
C ILE A 147 7.60 -1.99 6.60
N GLY A 148 8.21 -2.95 5.87
CA GLY A 148 8.52 -4.25 6.45
C GLY A 148 9.47 -4.15 7.66
N ARG A 149 10.49 -3.31 7.61
CA ARG A 149 11.40 -3.07 8.75
C ARG A 149 10.69 -2.41 9.93
N GLU A 150 9.80 -1.47 9.68
CA GLU A 150 9.02 -0.83 10.75
C GLU A 150 8.02 -1.82 11.36
N THR A 151 7.36 -2.65 10.55
CA THR A 151 6.52 -3.73 11.05
C THR A 151 7.32 -4.71 11.92
N ALA A 152 8.53 -5.11 11.48
CA ALA A 152 9.43 -5.94 12.26
C ALA A 152 9.73 -5.32 13.62
N ARG A 153 10.15 -4.06 13.66
CA ARG A 153 10.43 -3.32 14.91
C ARG A 153 9.23 -3.32 15.86
N LEU A 154 8.02 -3.14 15.32
CA LEU A 154 6.80 -3.14 16.14
C LEU A 154 6.50 -4.54 16.70
N VAL A 155 6.57 -5.61 15.91
CA VAL A 155 6.27 -6.96 16.40
C VAL A 155 7.33 -7.48 17.37
N GLU A 156 8.61 -7.10 17.18
CA GLU A 156 9.68 -7.39 18.14
C GLU A 156 9.40 -6.75 19.52
N ALA A 157 8.83 -5.54 19.56
CA ALA A 157 8.43 -4.89 20.81
C ALA A 157 7.29 -5.64 21.54
N PHE A 158 6.50 -6.46 20.81
CA PHE A 158 5.53 -7.39 21.41
C PHE A 158 6.16 -8.73 21.82
N GLY A 159 7.46 -8.94 21.59
CA GLY A 159 8.18 -10.15 21.94
C GLY A 159 8.05 -11.27 20.90
N ALA A 160 7.82 -10.94 19.65
CA ALA A 160 7.86 -11.88 18.52
C ALA A 160 9.29 -12.02 17.98
N ASP A 161 9.60 -13.19 17.42
CA ASP A 161 10.81 -13.43 16.64
C ASP A 161 10.56 -13.04 15.18
N VAL A 162 11.53 -12.41 14.52
CA VAL A 162 11.38 -11.94 13.14
C VAL A 162 12.30 -12.67 12.18
N LEU A 163 11.74 -13.14 11.08
CA LEU A 163 12.46 -13.60 9.89
C LEU A 163 12.20 -12.62 8.74
N PHE A 164 13.18 -12.43 7.87
CA PHE A 164 13.03 -11.66 6.65
C PHE A 164 13.16 -12.54 5.43
N ALA A 165 12.32 -12.29 4.42
CA ALA A 165 12.49 -12.80 3.08
C ALA A 165 12.60 -11.65 2.08
N GLY A 166 13.67 -11.63 1.31
CA GLY A 166 13.92 -10.71 0.21
C GLY A 166 14.17 -11.44 -1.11
N ARG A 167 14.65 -10.71 -2.10
CA ARG A 167 15.01 -11.31 -3.40
C ARG A 167 16.24 -12.23 -3.23
N GLY A 168 16.08 -13.51 -3.60
CA GLY A 168 17.14 -14.51 -3.54
C GLY A 168 17.11 -15.40 -2.30
N ASP A 169 16.25 -15.08 -1.33
CA ASP A 169 16.02 -15.97 -0.19
C ASP A 169 15.07 -17.12 -0.57
N ASP A 170 15.22 -18.26 0.10
CA ASP A 170 14.31 -19.39 -0.05
C ASP A 170 13.00 -19.13 0.69
N LEU A 171 12.07 -18.44 0.01
CA LEU A 171 10.76 -18.12 0.58
C LEU A 171 9.99 -19.40 0.97
N ASP A 172 10.11 -20.48 0.18
CA ASP A 172 9.37 -21.71 0.42
C ASP A 172 9.78 -22.35 1.75
N LEU A 173 11.08 -22.36 2.06
CA LEU A 173 11.60 -22.82 3.34
C LEU A 173 11.12 -21.94 4.50
N LEU A 174 11.14 -20.61 4.33
CA LEU A 174 10.79 -19.66 5.39
C LEU A 174 9.30 -19.68 5.73
N LEU A 175 8.43 -19.92 4.74
CA LEU A 175 6.98 -20.07 4.95
C LEU A 175 6.66 -21.19 5.94
N GLY A 176 7.36 -22.32 5.86
CA GLY A 176 7.18 -23.45 6.79
C GLY A 176 7.61 -23.19 8.23
N GLN A 177 8.41 -22.14 8.47
CA GLN A 177 8.90 -21.78 9.80
C GLN A 177 8.02 -20.73 10.50
N ALA A 178 7.24 -19.95 9.72
CA ALA A 178 6.48 -18.80 10.21
C ALA A 178 5.15 -19.19 10.85
N ASP A 179 4.80 -18.50 11.93
CA ASP A 179 3.46 -18.51 12.52
C ASP A 179 2.61 -17.38 11.90
N ILE A 180 3.27 -16.32 11.45
CA ILE A 180 2.63 -15.18 10.79
C ILE A 180 3.47 -14.81 9.58
N VAL A 181 2.83 -14.66 8.42
CA VAL A 181 3.47 -14.19 7.18
C VAL A 181 2.91 -12.81 6.85
N SER A 182 3.76 -11.78 6.78
CA SER A 182 3.36 -10.41 6.50
C SER A 182 4.02 -9.88 5.23
N LEU A 183 3.19 -9.43 4.28
CA LEU A 183 3.63 -9.05 2.94
C LEU A 183 3.87 -7.55 2.84
N HIS A 184 5.08 -7.16 2.41
CA HIS A 184 5.55 -5.78 2.26
C HIS A 184 6.33 -5.57 0.96
N VAL A 185 5.97 -6.31 -0.08
CA VAL A 185 6.60 -6.23 -1.41
C VAL A 185 5.79 -5.34 -2.36
N PRO A 186 6.43 -4.64 -3.31
CA PRO A 186 5.70 -3.97 -4.38
C PRO A 186 5.05 -5.00 -5.32
N LEU A 187 3.98 -4.61 -6.00
CA LEU A 187 3.40 -5.42 -7.07
C LEU A 187 4.25 -5.27 -8.35
N THR A 188 4.79 -6.37 -8.81
CA THR A 188 5.55 -6.51 -10.06
C THR A 188 5.15 -7.80 -10.75
N GLY A 189 5.66 -8.07 -11.96
CA GLY A 189 5.45 -9.37 -12.62
C GLY A 189 5.98 -10.56 -11.78
N GLU A 190 7.04 -10.34 -10.98
CA GLU A 190 7.65 -11.38 -10.13
C GLU A 190 6.88 -11.62 -8.83
N THR A 191 6.18 -10.60 -8.33
CA THR A 191 5.45 -10.66 -7.05
C THR A 191 3.94 -10.83 -7.22
N ARG A 192 3.45 -10.81 -8.46
CA ARG A 192 2.05 -11.16 -8.73
C ARG A 192 1.82 -12.62 -8.37
N HIS A 193 0.79 -12.87 -7.56
CA HIS A 193 0.51 -14.18 -6.97
C HIS A 193 1.76 -14.84 -6.33
N LEU A 194 2.58 -13.99 -5.69
CA LEU A 194 3.73 -14.48 -4.91
C LEU A 194 3.29 -15.53 -3.88
N ILE A 195 2.12 -15.33 -3.29
CA ILE A 195 1.47 -16.32 -2.42
C ILE A 195 0.33 -16.96 -3.23
N ASP A 196 0.62 -18.09 -3.81
CA ASP A 196 -0.27 -18.94 -4.58
C ASP A 196 -0.73 -20.17 -3.76
N ALA A 197 -1.55 -21.04 -4.36
CA ALA A 197 -2.06 -22.25 -3.73
C ALA A 197 -0.92 -23.16 -3.20
N ARG A 198 0.18 -23.29 -3.95
CA ARG A 198 1.32 -24.10 -3.55
C ARG A 198 2.01 -23.52 -2.30
N ARG A 199 2.24 -22.23 -2.26
CA ARG A 199 2.89 -21.55 -1.13
C ARG A 199 2.01 -21.50 0.11
N LEU A 200 0.69 -21.37 -0.05
CA LEU A 200 -0.26 -21.51 1.07
C LEU A 200 -0.15 -22.89 1.72
N GLN A 201 0.04 -23.94 0.95
CA GLN A 201 0.25 -25.31 1.47
C GLN A 201 1.59 -25.51 2.20
N LEU A 202 2.60 -24.66 1.96
CA LEU A 202 3.88 -24.68 2.68
C LEU A 202 3.80 -23.99 4.05
N MET A 203 2.79 -23.15 4.29
CA MET A 203 2.59 -22.49 5.57
C MET A 203 2.16 -23.50 6.64
N LYS A 204 2.42 -23.17 7.90
CA LYS A 204 1.88 -23.97 9.01
C LYS A 204 0.35 -23.91 9.00
N LYS A 205 -0.30 -25.01 9.35
CA LYS A 205 -1.78 -25.04 9.48
C LYS A 205 -2.31 -24.01 10.50
N THR A 206 -1.48 -23.63 11.47
CA THR A 206 -1.77 -22.60 12.48
C THR A 206 -1.35 -21.20 12.05
N ALA A 207 -0.73 -21.07 10.88
CA ALA A 207 -0.24 -19.77 10.44
C ALA A 207 -1.35 -18.85 9.93
N VAL A 208 -1.11 -17.54 10.04
CA VAL A 208 -1.97 -16.49 9.48
C VAL A 208 -1.20 -15.67 8.44
N LEU A 209 -1.92 -15.22 7.40
CA LEU A 209 -1.39 -14.38 6.33
C LEU A 209 -1.86 -12.94 6.50
N ILE A 210 -0.95 -11.97 6.41
CA ILE A 210 -1.25 -10.54 6.48
C ILE A 210 -0.83 -9.86 5.16
N ASN A 211 -1.78 -9.17 4.51
CA ASN A 211 -1.49 -8.41 3.31
C ASN A 211 -1.90 -6.94 3.46
N THR A 212 -0.90 -6.07 3.59
CA THR A 212 -1.01 -4.61 3.54
C THR A 212 -0.21 -4.02 2.38
N ALA A 213 0.22 -4.87 1.44
CA ALA A 213 1.02 -4.47 0.29
C ALA A 213 0.14 -4.12 -0.92
N ARG A 214 -0.24 -5.14 -1.70
CA ARG A 214 -1.18 -5.04 -2.83
C ARG A 214 -1.96 -6.35 -2.93
N GLY A 215 -3.25 -6.27 -3.24
CA GLY A 215 -4.12 -7.47 -3.38
C GLY A 215 -3.53 -8.54 -4.28
N PRO A 216 -3.15 -8.23 -5.53
CA PRO A 216 -2.62 -9.22 -6.47
C PRO A 216 -1.26 -9.86 -6.10
N VAL A 217 -0.66 -9.54 -4.96
CA VAL A 217 0.49 -10.28 -4.42
C VAL A 217 0.07 -11.67 -3.91
N VAL A 218 -1.21 -11.80 -3.55
CA VAL A 218 -1.85 -13.06 -3.15
C VAL A 218 -2.81 -13.47 -4.26
N ASP A 219 -2.83 -14.74 -4.60
CA ASP A 219 -3.94 -15.35 -5.35
C ASP A 219 -5.14 -15.46 -4.41
N GLU A 220 -6.09 -14.52 -4.54
CA GLU A 220 -7.21 -14.38 -3.61
C GLU A 220 -8.17 -15.58 -3.67
N ALA A 221 -8.30 -16.21 -4.85
CA ALA A 221 -9.09 -17.41 -4.99
C ALA A 221 -8.43 -18.61 -4.29
N ALA A 222 -7.12 -18.74 -4.42
CA ALA A 222 -6.34 -19.76 -3.72
C ALA A 222 -6.37 -19.54 -2.20
N LEU A 223 -6.30 -18.28 -1.73
CA LEU A 223 -6.43 -17.93 -0.32
C LEU A 223 -7.81 -18.34 0.22
N ALA A 224 -8.89 -18.02 -0.50
CA ALA A 224 -10.24 -18.40 -0.10
C ALA A 224 -10.39 -19.93 0.05
N ALA A 225 -9.87 -20.70 -0.90
CA ALA A 225 -9.86 -22.16 -0.82
C ALA A 225 -9.04 -22.67 0.39
N ALA A 226 -7.86 -22.09 0.62
CA ALA A 226 -6.97 -22.48 1.73
C ALA A 226 -7.60 -22.19 3.11
N LEU A 227 -8.37 -21.11 3.23
CA LEU A 227 -9.13 -20.78 4.44
C LEU A 227 -10.29 -21.75 4.65
N GLN A 228 -11.03 -22.07 3.58
CA GLN A 228 -12.17 -23.00 3.62
C GLN A 228 -11.73 -24.39 4.03
N ASP A 229 -10.60 -24.87 3.49
CA ASP A 229 -10.05 -26.20 3.77
C ASP A 229 -9.26 -26.26 5.10
N GLY A 230 -9.05 -25.10 5.76
CA GLY A 230 -8.23 -25.01 6.96
C GLY A 230 -6.75 -25.32 6.71
N THR A 231 -6.25 -25.04 5.53
CA THR A 231 -4.82 -25.11 5.16
C THR A 231 -4.00 -24.11 5.97
N ILE A 232 -4.56 -22.90 6.20
CA ILE A 232 -4.02 -21.90 7.14
C ILE A 232 -5.10 -21.46 8.12
N ALA A 233 -4.70 -20.86 9.24
CA ALA A 233 -5.61 -20.53 10.34
C ALA A 233 -6.43 -19.26 10.09
N GLY A 234 -5.96 -18.33 9.25
CA GLY A 234 -6.67 -17.08 9.02
C GLY A 234 -5.91 -16.10 8.12
N ALA A 235 -6.56 -14.99 7.80
CA ALA A 235 -5.95 -13.92 7.01
C ALA A 235 -6.39 -12.53 7.49
N GLY A 236 -5.47 -11.55 7.42
CA GLY A 236 -5.72 -10.13 7.65
C GLY A 236 -5.40 -9.34 6.39
N LEU A 237 -6.42 -8.74 5.77
CA LEU A 237 -6.30 -8.11 4.47
C LEU A 237 -6.69 -6.63 4.57
N ASP A 238 -5.81 -5.75 4.12
CA ASP A 238 -6.09 -4.33 3.92
C ASP A 238 -6.24 -3.98 2.43
N VAL A 239 -5.92 -4.94 1.55
CA VAL A 239 -5.90 -4.78 0.10
C VAL A 239 -6.46 -6.03 -0.59
N TYR A 240 -7.09 -5.85 -1.76
CA TYR A 240 -7.79 -6.90 -2.49
C TYR A 240 -7.36 -6.95 -3.96
N GLU A 241 -7.58 -8.09 -4.60
CA GLU A 241 -7.13 -8.29 -5.98
C GLU A 241 -7.83 -7.36 -6.97
N ARG A 242 -9.08 -7.00 -6.70
CA ARG A 242 -9.93 -6.16 -7.56
C ARG A 242 -10.64 -5.04 -6.80
N GLU A 243 -9.88 -4.29 -5.99
CA GLU A 243 -10.46 -3.16 -5.25
C GLU A 243 -11.36 -2.26 -6.10
N PRO A 244 -12.53 -1.85 -5.58
CA PRO A 244 -13.04 -2.04 -4.21
C PRO A 244 -13.78 -3.38 -3.99
N GLU A 245 -13.84 -4.26 -4.97
CA GLU A 245 -14.49 -5.57 -4.84
C GLU A 245 -13.66 -6.50 -3.94
N VAL A 246 -14.35 -7.20 -3.05
CA VAL A 246 -13.80 -8.24 -2.18
C VAL A 246 -14.38 -9.58 -2.61
N THR A 247 -13.58 -10.62 -2.71
CA THR A 247 -14.07 -11.96 -3.02
C THR A 247 -15.12 -12.39 -1.98
N GLU A 248 -16.33 -12.65 -2.43
CA GLU A 248 -17.54 -12.75 -1.63
C GLU A 248 -17.41 -13.78 -0.47
N VAL A 249 -16.80 -14.93 -0.75
CA VAL A 249 -16.58 -15.97 0.27
C VAL A 249 -15.67 -15.51 1.42
N LEU A 250 -14.78 -14.54 1.21
CA LEU A 250 -13.94 -14.00 2.29
C LEU A 250 -14.73 -13.22 3.33
N LEU A 251 -15.90 -12.69 2.96
CA LEU A 251 -16.80 -11.96 3.85
C LEU A 251 -17.48 -12.88 4.88
N GLU A 252 -17.55 -14.18 4.59
CA GLU A 252 -18.24 -15.17 5.43
C GLU A 252 -17.33 -15.78 6.50
N PHE A 253 -16.00 -15.65 6.36
CA PHE A 253 -15.07 -16.26 7.30
C PHE A 253 -14.90 -15.47 8.58
N GLU A 254 -15.14 -16.10 9.72
CA GLU A 254 -14.91 -15.49 11.04
C GLU A 254 -13.42 -15.29 11.36
N ASN A 255 -12.55 -16.12 10.80
CA ASN A 255 -11.10 -16.08 10.93
C ASN A 255 -10.41 -15.19 9.88
N VAL A 256 -11.16 -14.27 9.26
CA VAL A 256 -10.63 -13.26 8.34
C VAL A 256 -10.93 -11.86 8.88
N VAL A 257 -9.91 -11.00 8.88
CA VAL A 257 -10.01 -9.58 9.22
C VAL A 257 -9.83 -8.76 7.96
N LEU A 258 -10.82 -7.95 7.63
CA LEU A 258 -10.86 -7.16 6.40
C LEU A 258 -10.85 -5.67 6.75
N ALA A 259 -10.00 -4.91 6.08
CA ALA A 259 -9.94 -3.45 6.16
C ALA A 259 -9.95 -2.83 4.75
N PRO A 260 -10.62 -1.68 4.54
CA PRO A 260 -10.81 -1.09 3.23
C PRO A 260 -9.66 -0.14 2.86
N HIS A 261 -8.45 -0.69 2.68
CA HIS A 261 -7.22 0.00 2.28
C HIS A 261 -6.87 1.18 3.23
N LEU A 262 -6.74 0.86 4.53
CA LEU A 262 -6.49 1.83 5.60
C LEU A 262 -5.00 2.11 5.87
N GLY A 263 -4.06 1.47 5.16
CA GLY A 263 -2.63 1.52 5.45
C GLY A 263 -2.06 2.91 5.67
N SER A 264 -2.57 3.95 4.98
CA SER A 264 -2.16 5.34 5.18
C SER A 264 -3.25 6.23 5.79
N ALA A 265 -4.35 5.66 6.28
CA ALA A 265 -5.57 6.40 6.63
C ALA A 265 -5.51 7.05 8.03
N THR A 266 -4.46 7.77 8.34
CA THR A 266 -4.45 8.74 9.44
C THR A 266 -4.43 10.17 8.88
N ARG A 267 -5.02 11.13 9.62
CA ARG A 267 -5.07 12.52 9.18
C ARG A 267 -3.66 13.06 8.91
N ASP A 268 -2.76 12.90 9.86
CA ASP A 268 -1.39 13.42 9.77
C ASP A 268 -0.63 12.81 8.59
N THR A 269 -0.78 11.50 8.37
CA THR A 269 -0.17 10.81 7.23
C THR A 269 -0.73 11.34 5.91
N ARG A 270 -2.05 11.46 5.79
CA ARG A 270 -2.69 11.97 4.56
C ARG A 270 -2.27 13.42 4.28
N VAL A 271 -2.21 14.29 5.28
CA VAL A 271 -1.70 15.66 5.13
C VAL A 271 -0.22 15.65 4.70
N ALA A 272 0.62 14.85 5.35
CA ALA A 272 2.04 14.76 4.98
C ALA A 272 2.25 14.25 3.54
N MET A 273 1.47 13.26 3.10
CA MET A 273 1.46 12.80 1.70
C MET A 273 1.06 13.94 0.74
N GLY A 274 0.01 14.69 1.08
CA GLY A 274 -0.43 15.81 0.28
C GLY A 274 0.62 16.92 0.16
N MET A 275 1.33 17.22 1.24
CA MET A 275 2.43 18.18 1.20
C MET A 275 3.55 17.77 0.23
N LEU A 276 3.88 16.47 0.17
CA LEU A 276 4.85 15.96 -0.82
C LEU A 276 4.35 16.15 -2.26
N CYS A 277 3.05 16.00 -2.51
CA CYS A 277 2.46 16.31 -3.82
C CYS A 277 2.52 17.81 -4.13
N VAL A 278 2.17 18.68 -3.18
CA VAL A 278 2.28 20.15 -3.33
C VAL A 278 3.72 20.55 -3.66
N ASP A 279 4.69 20.05 -2.90
CA ASP A 279 6.11 20.38 -3.11
C ASP A 279 6.64 19.86 -4.46
N ALA A 280 6.18 18.70 -4.91
CA ALA A 280 6.53 18.16 -6.22
C ALA A 280 5.95 19.02 -7.36
N LEU A 281 4.67 19.44 -7.25
CA LEU A 281 4.05 20.34 -8.21
C LEU A 281 4.78 21.68 -8.28
N ARG A 282 5.09 22.30 -7.14
CA ARG A 282 5.89 23.53 -7.05
C ARG A 282 7.22 23.39 -7.74
N ALA A 283 7.95 22.34 -7.41
CA ALA A 283 9.28 22.07 -7.98
C ALA A 283 9.22 22.04 -9.51
N VAL A 284 8.25 21.35 -10.11
CA VAL A 284 8.15 21.21 -11.56
C VAL A 284 7.53 22.42 -12.22
N LEU A 285 6.40 22.93 -11.70
CA LEU A 285 5.59 23.93 -12.39
C LEU A 285 6.06 25.36 -12.14
N LEU A 286 6.58 25.65 -10.95
CA LEU A 286 7.03 27.01 -10.59
C LEU A 286 8.55 27.15 -10.67
N ASP A 287 9.29 26.19 -10.15
CA ASP A 287 10.75 26.30 -10.05
C ASP A 287 11.50 25.69 -11.26
N GLY A 288 10.84 24.88 -12.10
CA GLY A 288 11.45 24.21 -13.25
C GLY A 288 12.50 23.16 -12.86
N ARG A 289 12.41 22.55 -11.68
CA ARG A 289 13.36 21.57 -11.16
C ARG A 289 12.70 20.21 -10.90
N THR A 290 13.49 19.15 -10.88
CA THR A 290 13.02 17.81 -10.53
C THR A 290 12.78 17.71 -9.02
N PRO A 291 11.61 17.22 -8.55
CA PRO A 291 11.35 17.02 -7.14
C PRO A 291 12.17 15.84 -6.59
N PRO A 292 12.57 15.86 -5.29
CA PRO A 292 13.40 14.81 -4.70
C PRO A 292 12.69 13.45 -4.63
N ASN A 293 11.37 13.44 -4.65
CA ASN A 293 10.53 12.24 -4.66
C ASN A 293 10.07 11.83 -6.09
N ALA A 294 10.79 12.25 -7.12
CA ALA A 294 10.52 11.81 -8.48
C ALA A 294 10.84 10.32 -8.65
N VAL A 295 9.87 9.57 -9.15
CA VAL A 295 10.03 8.18 -9.61
C VAL A 295 10.58 8.17 -11.03
N ILE A 296 10.12 9.12 -11.87
CA ILE A 296 10.62 9.42 -13.18
C ILE A 296 10.96 10.90 -13.24
N ALA A 297 12.20 11.21 -13.60
CA ALA A 297 12.65 12.55 -13.94
C ALA A 297 12.89 12.58 -15.45
N THR A 298 12.04 13.28 -16.19
CA THR A 298 12.24 13.46 -17.62
C THR A 298 12.11 14.93 -17.95
N SER A 299 13.23 15.59 -18.19
CA SER A 299 13.31 16.81 -19.02
C SER A 299 14.48 16.63 -19.98
N PRO A 300 14.34 16.94 -21.27
CA PRO A 300 15.47 17.08 -22.17
C PRO A 300 16.34 18.24 -21.65
N GLY A 301 17.47 17.93 -21.03
CA GLY A 301 18.39 18.91 -20.44
C GLY A 301 18.67 18.77 -18.94
N TYR A 302 17.99 17.89 -18.22
CA TYR A 302 18.27 17.63 -16.81
C TYR A 302 19.27 16.48 -16.65
N THR A 303 20.55 16.79 -16.42
CA THR A 303 21.55 15.80 -15.99
C THR A 303 21.31 15.52 -14.51
N SER A 304 20.72 14.36 -14.22
CA SER A 304 20.60 13.84 -12.86
C SER A 304 21.98 13.64 -12.26
N SER A 305 22.35 14.44 -11.25
CA SER A 305 23.51 14.19 -10.39
C SER A 305 23.22 13.20 -9.25
N ALA A 306 22.04 12.61 -9.22
CA ALA A 306 21.70 11.52 -8.31
C ALA A 306 21.66 10.22 -9.11
N GLY A 307 22.74 9.43 -8.98
CA GLY A 307 22.82 8.10 -9.57
C GLY A 307 21.56 7.29 -9.24
N LEU A 308 21.02 6.65 -10.26
CA LEU A 308 20.04 5.59 -10.18
C LEU A 308 20.42 4.62 -9.04
N ARG A 309 19.95 4.91 -7.86
CA ARG A 309 19.86 3.86 -6.86
C ARG A 309 18.77 2.94 -7.37
N ARG A 310 19.20 1.87 -8.04
CA ARG A 310 18.36 0.72 -8.33
C ARG A 310 17.58 0.46 -7.06
N SER A 311 16.26 0.42 -7.15
CA SER A 311 15.39 -0.01 -6.06
C SER A 311 15.78 -1.46 -5.76
N CYS A 312 16.77 -1.62 -4.89
CA CYS A 312 17.05 -2.90 -4.29
C CYS A 312 15.90 -3.16 -3.31
N TRP A 313 15.30 -4.30 -3.38
CA TRP A 313 14.79 -4.95 -2.21
C TRP A 313 15.90 -4.76 -1.15
N GLY A 314 15.65 -3.94 -0.12
CA GLY A 314 16.71 -3.38 0.72
C GLY A 314 17.74 -4.45 1.15
N LYS A 315 19.00 -4.03 1.09
CA LYS A 315 20.05 -4.75 1.82
C LYS A 315 19.79 -4.67 3.30
#